data_094291f8f8c80ad1f94207fb565d1813
#
_entry.id   094291f8f8c80ad1f94207fb565d1813
#
_cell.length_a   1.000
_cell.length_b   1.000
_cell.length_c   1.000
_cell.angle_alpha   90.00
_cell.angle_beta   90.00
_cell.angle_gamma   90.00
#
_symmetry.space_group_name_H-M   'P 1'
#
loop_
_entity.id
_entity.type
_entity.pdbx_description
1 polymer ?
#
loop_
_entity_poly.entity_id
_entity_poly.type
_entity_poly.pdbx_seq_one_letter_code
_entity_poly.pdbx_strand_id
1 'polypeptide(L)'
;GSVEIADCMEGRAGYVIASPELEPQDGYDYSWMTALGDSLPSDMEWGEAVGRSMVDAYDAYYASGTAPVAMSLMDMKEYPAFHEVFHQYVDGIPQELREELYRELGKDRMKMLAFGSRQAGGSPELVDVLEFLDACQSVYPDESALQTLKEGMGKLVTDQWAKGYPGNPSGLTIYLPSGSNPYLSEDLETYDTTGFCSAYRQLTDGYAAYLARESGVEWGNINAHKDGTVEISIAPEDVSDVTGAYLAVFCPVGDDGNYYL
;
A
#
# COMPACT_ATOMS: atom_id res chain seq x y z
N GLY A 1 -9.08 2.90 -1.31
CA GLY A 1 -9.46 2.27 -0.10
C GLY A 1 -8.34 1.58 0.64
N SER A 2 -8.14 1.99 1.87
CA SER A 2 -7.21 1.31 2.77
C SER A 2 -7.97 0.65 3.93
N VAL A 3 -7.31 -0.29 4.62
CA VAL A 3 -7.88 -0.95 5.80
C VAL A 3 -8.22 0.04 6.90
N GLU A 4 -7.45 1.10 7.05
CA GLU A 4 -7.69 2.16 8.04
C GLU A 4 -8.97 2.94 7.73
N ILE A 5 -9.25 3.20 6.46
CA ILE A 5 -10.51 3.82 6.04
C ILE A 5 -11.68 2.84 6.25
N ALA A 6 -11.49 1.56 5.93
CA ALA A 6 -12.51 0.55 6.19
C ALA A 6 -12.82 0.47 7.69
N ASP A 7 -11.80 0.52 8.56
CA ASP A 7 -11.97 0.58 10.02
C ASP A 7 -12.82 1.77 10.45
N CYS A 8 -12.51 2.96 9.95
CA CYS A 8 -13.30 4.17 10.23
C CYS A 8 -14.77 4.05 9.76
N MET A 9 -15.06 3.22 8.77
CA MET A 9 -16.39 3.03 8.21
C MET A 9 -17.17 1.88 8.86
N GLU A 10 -16.53 1.08 9.70
CA GLU A 10 -17.19 0.00 10.43
C GLU A 10 -18.41 0.51 11.22
N GLY A 11 -19.53 -0.19 11.06
CA GLY A 11 -20.81 0.17 11.69
C GLY A 11 -21.45 1.47 11.18
N ARG A 12 -20.85 2.15 10.20
CA ARG A 12 -21.36 3.41 9.61
C ARG A 12 -21.84 3.25 8.18
N ALA A 13 -21.29 2.30 7.44
CA ALA A 13 -21.66 2.00 6.07
C ALA A 13 -21.86 0.49 5.88
N GLY A 14 -22.81 0.10 5.04
CA GLY A 14 -22.96 -1.30 4.60
C GLY A 14 -21.99 -1.66 3.49
N TYR A 15 -21.71 -0.71 2.61
CA TYR A 15 -20.75 -0.83 1.51
C TYR A 15 -19.86 0.42 1.44
N VAL A 16 -18.63 0.23 1.02
CA VAL A 16 -17.68 1.31 0.74
C VAL A 16 -17.10 1.11 -0.65
N ILE A 17 -17.14 2.17 -1.46
CA ILE A 17 -16.50 2.22 -2.77
C ILE A 17 -15.35 3.20 -2.64
N ALA A 18 -14.15 2.75 -2.96
CA ALA A 18 -12.96 3.58 -2.84
C ALA A 18 -11.86 3.13 -3.78
N SER A 19 -11.05 4.09 -4.23
CA SER A 19 -9.81 3.81 -4.92
C SER A 19 -8.67 3.59 -3.91
N PRO A 20 -7.81 2.59 -4.07
CA PRO A 20 -6.52 2.52 -3.39
C PRO A 20 -5.53 3.58 -3.89
N GLU A 21 -5.76 4.17 -5.07
CA GLU A 21 -4.92 5.17 -5.70
C GLU A 21 -5.57 6.56 -5.62
N LEU A 22 -4.79 7.62 -5.91
CA LEU A 22 -5.34 8.94 -6.10
C LEU A 22 -6.22 8.97 -7.36
N GLU A 23 -7.39 9.53 -7.21
CA GLU A 23 -8.30 9.72 -8.33
C GLU A 23 -7.71 10.70 -9.37
N PRO A 24 -7.83 10.38 -10.68
CA PRO A 24 -7.52 11.34 -11.73
C PRO A 24 -8.36 12.60 -11.61
N GLN A 25 -7.87 13.73 -12.16
CA GLN A 25 -8.60 15.02 -12.12
C GLN A 25 -10.00 14.95 -12.71
N ASP A 26 -10.23 14.07 -13.68
CA ASP A 26 -11.55 13.89 -14.30
C ASP A 26 -12.57 13.25 -13.34
N GLY A 27 -12.11 12.64 -12.24
CA GLY A 27 -12.95 12.08 -11.20
C GLY A 27 -13.78 10.88 -11.66
N TYR A 28 -14.99 10.75 -11.10
CA TYR A 28 -15.88 9.63 -11.40
C TYR A 28 -16.75 9.90 -12.63
N ASP A 29 -16.94 8.88 -13.47
CA ASP A 29 -18.01 8.88 -14.46
C ASP A 29 -19.35 8.60 -13.77
N TYR A 30 -20.34 9.46 -13.98
CA TYR A 30 -21.66 9.37 -13.36
C TYR A 30 -22.69 8.62 -14.24
N SER A 31 -22.27 7.97 -15.32
CA SER A 31 -23.17 7.17 -16.20
C SER A 31 -23.83 6.02 -15.46
N TRP A 32 -23.24 5.51 -14.37
CA TRP A 32 -23.84 4.49 -13.50
C TRP A 32 -25.22 4.88 -12.96
N MET A 33 -25.51 6.18 -12.77
CA MET A 33 -26.83 6.65 -12.32
C MET A 33 -27.92 6.32 -13.35
N THR A 34 -27.59 6.40 -14.63
CA THR A 34 -28.54 6.06 -15.71
C THR A 34 -28.72 4.54 -15.78
N ALA A 35 -27.65 3.78 -15.65
CA ALA A 35 -27.71 2.32 -15.66
C ALA A 35 -28.59 1.76 -14.52
N LEU A 36 -28.52 2.37 -13.32
CA LEU A 36 -29.38 1.98 -12.19
C LEU A 36 -30.85 2.37 -12.37
N GLY A 37 -31.14 3.43 -13.14
CA GLY A 37 -32.52 3.89 -13.37
C GLY A 37 -33.40 2.90 -14.12
N ASP A 38 -32.81 2.01 -14.90
CA ASP A 38 -33.53 1.12 -15.80
C ASP A 38 -33.78 -0.29 -15.20
N SER A 39 -32.97 -0.79 -14.28
CA SER A 39 -33.25 -2.06 -13.57
C SER A 39 -32.24 -2.34 -12.44
N LEU A 40 -32.71 -2.24 -11.21
CA LEU A 40 -31.97 -2.85 -10.08
C LEU A 40 -32.17 -4.38 -10.15
N PRO A 41 -31.09 -5.18 -9.99
CA PRO A 41 -31.22 -6.62 -9.82
C PRO A 41 -32.10 -6.92 -8.61
N SER A 42 -33.09 -7.80 -8.77
CA SER A 42 -34.03 -8.12 -7.69
C SER A 42 -33.47 -9.06 -6.64
N ASP A 43 -32.26 -9.58 -6.87
CA ASP A 43 -31.55 -10.58 -6.07
C ASP A 43 -30.31 -10.03 -5.39
N MET A 44 -30.06 -8.73 -5.50
CA MET A 44 -28.88 -8.05 -4.93
C MET A 44 -29.31 -6.91 -4.00
N GLU A 45 -28.56 -6.68 -2.93
CA GLU A 45 -28.75 -5.51 -2.09
C GLU A 45 -28.50 -4.21 -2.87
N TRP A 46 -29.29 -3.18 -2.57
CA TRP A 46 -29.22 -1.93 -3.32
C TRP A 46 -27.81 -1.30 -3.28
N GLY A 47 -27.15 -1.32 -2.11
CA GLY A 47 -25.79 -0.78 -1.96
C GLY A 47 -24.76 -1.54 -2.81
N GLU A 48 -24.89 -2.85 -2.90
CA GLU A 48 -24.02 -3.67 -3.74
C GLU A 48 -24.26 -3.36 -5.23
N ALA A 49 -25.54 -3.26 -5.66
CA ALA A 49 -25.87 -2.94 -7.04
C ALA A 49 -25.32 -1.57 -7.47
N VAL A 50 -25.43 -0.56 -6.62
CA VAL A 50 -24.83 0.76 -6.83
C VAL A 50 -23.32 0.63 -6.96
N GLY A 51 -22.69 -0.06 -6.02
CA GLY A 51 -21.23 -0.22 -5.99
C GLY A 51 -20.68 -0.88 -7.25
N ARG A 52 -21.27 -2.00 -7.68
CA ARG A 52 -20.88 -2.69 -8.93
C ARG A 52 -21.06 -1.79 -10.15
N SER A 53 -22.19 -1.10 -10.23
CA SER A 53 -22.42 -0.16 -11.35
C SER A 53 -21.41 0.98 -11.40
N MET A 54 -20.90 1.42 -10.24
CA MET A 54 -19.85 2.44 -10.17
C MET A 54 -18.51 1.87 -10.64
N VAL A 55 -18.13 0.64 -10.23
CA VAL A 55 -16.90 -0.04 -10.69
C VAL A 55 -16.95 -0.26 -12.20
N ASP A 56 -18.09 -0.74 -12.74
CA ASP A 56 -18.28 -0.95 -14.17
C ASP A 56 -18.18 0.35 -14.99
N ALA A 57 -18.78 1.44 -14.51
CA ALA A 57 -18.70 2.74 -15.17
C ALA A 57 -17.27 3.31 -15.12
N TYR A 58 -16.57 3.10 -14.03
CA TYR A 58 -15.18 3.51 -13.86
C TYR A 58 -14.26 2.77 -14.83
N ASP A 59 -14.44 1.43 -14.96
CA ASP A 59 -13.75 0.62 -15.98
C ASP A 59 -14.04 1.17 -17.38
N ALA A 60 -15.29 1.33 -17.75
CA ALA A 60 -15.68 1.80 -19.08
C ALA A 60 -15.06 3.16 -19.42
N TYR A 61 -15.00 4.06 -18.44
CA TYR A 61 -14.47 5.41 -18.63
C TYR A 61 -12.96 5.42 -18.80
N TYR A 62 -12.23 4.71 -17.92
CA TYR A 62 -10.79 4.71 -17.88
C TYR A 62 -10.12 3.60 -18.70
N ALA A 63 -10.86 2.68 -19.29
CA ALA A 63 -10.32 1.54 -20.06
C ALA A 63 -9.35 1.97 -21.17
N SER A 64 -9.59 3.10 -21.83
CA SER A 64 -8.75 3.63 -22.91
C SER A 64 -7.62 4.55 -22.44
N GLY A 65 -7.61 4.98 -21.16
CA GLY A 65 -6.61 5.88 -20.60
C GLY A 65 -5.25 5.22 -20.40
N THR A 66 -4.24 6.02 -20.07
CA THR A 66 -2.87 5.55 -19.76
C THR A 66 -2.49 5.72 -18.30
N ALA A 67 -3.26 6.49 -17.54
CA ALA A 67 -3.02 6.67 -16.10
C ALA A 67 -3.28 5.36 -15.34
N PRO A 68 -2.49 5.03 -14.30
CA PRO A 68 -2.84 3.99 -13.37
C PRO A 68 -4.08 4.41 -12.58
N VAL A 69 -5.05 3.52 -12.52
CA VAL A 69 -6.35 3.74 -11.85
C VAL A 69 -6.83 2.44 -11.23
N ALA A 70 -7.52 2.54 -10.11
CA ALA A 70 -8.12 1.39 -9.44
C ALA A 70 -9.40 1.81 -8.71
N MET A 71 -10.33 0.88 -8.58
CA MET A 71 -11.58 1.07 -7.84
C MET A 71 -11.97 -0.26 -7.21
N SER A 72 -12.44 -0.22 -5.97
CA SER A 72 -12.88 -1.40 -5.23
C SER A 72 -14.19 -1.15 -4.52
N LEU A 73 -15.02 -2.19 -4.46
CA LEU A 73 -16.24 -2.26 -3.67
C LEU A 73 -16.02 -3.19 -2.49
N MET A 74 -16.24 -2.70 -1.28
CA MET A 74 -16.13 -3.45 -0.03
C MET A 74 -17.50 -3.70 0.58
N ASP A 75 -17.80 -4.95 0.97
CA ASP A 75 -18.93 -5.30 1.83
C ASP A 75 -18.49 -5.20 3.30
N MET A 76 -18.94 -4.15 3.96
CA MET A 76 -18.53 -3.84 5.33
C MET A 76 -19.06 -4.82 6.38
N LYS A 77 -19.98 -5.74 6.03
CA LYS A 77 -20.40 -6.82 6.92
C LYS A 77 -19.27 -7.82 7.19
N GLU A 78 -18.36 -7.97 6.22
CA GLU A 78 -17.22 -8.89 6.30
C GLU A 78 -16.00 -8.27 7.01
N TYR A 79 -15.98 -6.94 7.18
CA TYR A 79 -14.84 -6.22 7.75
C TYR A 79 -14.49 -6.66 9.18
N PRO A 80 -15.43 -6.79 10.14
CA PRO A 80 -15.09 -7.17 11.52
C PRO A 80 -14.38 -8.53 11.61
N ALA A 81 -14.83 -9.50 10.81
CA ALA A 81 -14.21 -10.82 10.79
C ALA A 81 -12.79 -10.79 10.19
N PHE A 82 -12.60 -10.03 9.10
CA PHE A 82 -11.28 -9.80 8.52
C PHE A 82 -10.34 -9.09 9.51
N HIS A 83 -10.80 -8.00 10.13
CA HIS A 83 -10.01 -7.22 11.08
C HIS A 83 -9.57 -8.05 12.30
N GLU A 84 -10.46 -8.86 12.85
CA GLU A 84 -10.14 -9.73 14.00
C GLU A 84 -9.02 -10.73 13.67
N VAL A 85 -9.11 -11.40 12.51
CA VAL A 85 -8.07 -12.36 12.09
C VAL A 85 -6.77 -11.62 11.75
N PHE A 86 -6.85 -10.44 11.13
CA PHE A 86 -5.68 -9.61 10.86
C PHE A 86 -4.96 -9.19 12.15
N HIS A 87 -5.73 -8.71 13.13
CA HIS A 87 -5.19 -8.35 14.45
C HIS A 87 -4.50 -9.55 15.10
N GLN A 88 -5.17 -10.71 15.15
CA GLN A 88 -4.62 -11.91 15.78
C GLN A 88 -3.36 -12.41 15.07
N TYR A 89 -3.31 -12.36 13.74
CA TYR A 89 -2.13 -12.73 12.96
C TYR A 89 -0.94 -11.83 13.28
N VAL A 90 -1.14 -10.51 13.26
CA VAL A 90 -0.06 -9.55 13.51
C VAL A 90 0.41 -9.60 14.97
N ASP A 91 -0.52 -9.73 15.94
CA ASP A 91 -0.19 -9.86 17.36
C ASP A 91 0.55 -11.18 17.66
N GLY A 92 0.22 -12.24 16.91
CA GLY A 92 0.84 -13.55 17.01
C GLY A 92 2.29 -13.62 16.51
N ILE A 93 2.79 -12.60 15.79
CA ILE A 93 4.18 -12.59 15.31
C ILE A 93 5.13 -12.52 16.50
N PRO A 94 5.96 -13.55 16.74
CA PRO A 94 6.87 -13.60 17.88
C PRO A 94 7.86 -12.44 17.89
N GLN A 95 8.15 -11.90 19.07
CA GLN A 95 9.06 -10.77 19.22
C GLN A 95 10.46 -11.05 18.66
N GLU A 96 10.93 -12.29 18.78
CA GLU A 96 12.23 -12.75 18.27
C GLU A 96 12.31 -12.77 16.74
N LEU A 97 11.17 -12.81 16.04
CA LEU A 97 11.12 -12.77 14.57
C LEU A 97 10.95 -11.36 14.02
N ARG A 98 10.64 -10.37 14.87
CA ARG A 98 10.30 -9.00 14.39
C ARG A 98 11.46 -8.32 13.68
N GLU A 99 12.69 -8.50 14.14
CA GLU A 99 13.86 -7.89 13.47
C GLU A 99 14.10 -8.50 12.08
N GLU A 100 13.93 -9.82 11.95
CA GLU A 100 13.97 -10.49 10.66
C GLU A 100 12.83 -10.02 9.74
N LEU A 101 11.62 -9.88 10.28
CA LEU A 101 10.49 -9.35 9.55
C LEU A 101 10.74 -7.93 9.05
N TYR A 102 11.27 -7.04 9.89
CA TYR A 102 11.58 -5.67 9.50
C TYR A 102 12.61 -5.62 8.36
N ARG A 103 13.61 -6.50 8.40
CA ARG A 103 14.59 -6.63 7.33
C ARG A 103 13.95 -7.10 6.02
N GLU A 104 13.10 -8.11 6.06
CA GLU A 104 12.41 -8.62 4.85
C GLU A 104 11.40 -7.60 4.31
N LEU A 105 10.61 -6.95 5.18
CA LEU A 105 9.74 -5.84 4.78
C LEU A 105 10.55 -4.73 4.09
N GLY A 106 11.70 -4.33 4.65
CA GLY A 106 12.57 -3.32 4.05
C GLY A 106 13.08 -3.70 2.65
N LYS A 107 13.49 -4.95 2.46
CA LYS A 107 13.95 -5.46 1.15
C LYS A 107 12.83 -5.51 0.12
N ASP A 108 11.63 -5.89 0.53
CA ASP A 108 10.49 -6.07 -0.36
C ASP A 108 9.69 -4.78 -0.57
N ARG A 109 9.80 -3.80 0.34
CA ARG A 109 9.06 -2.54 0.29
C ARG A 109 9.11 -1.83 -1.06
N MET A 110 10.26 -1.84 -1.73
CA MET A 110 10.44 -1.21 -3.04
C MET A 110 9.85 -2.01 -4.20
N LYS A 111 9.57 -3.29 -3.98
CA LYS A 111 8.96 -4.19 -4.97
C LYS A 111 7.46 -4.28 -4.81
N MET A 112 6.96 -4.02 -3.59
CA MET A 112 5.54 -4.04 -3.29
C MET A 112 4.79 -3.05 -4.15
N LEU A 113 3.61 -3.47 -4.59
CA LEU A 113 2.66 -2.60 -5.25
C LEU A 113 2.24 -1.50 -4.28
N ALA A 114 2.61 -0.27 -4.60
CA ALA A 114 2.40 0.88 -3.74
C ALA A 114 1.52 1.93 -4.43
N PHE A 115 0.70 2.60 -3.63
CA PHE A 115 -0.34 3.52 -4.06
C PHE A 115 -0.22 4.86 -3.35
N GLY A 116 -0.80 5.89 -3.93
CA GLY A 116 -0.86 7.23 -3.38
C GLY A 116 0.07 8.22 -4.06
N SER A 117 0.08 9.45 -3.54
CA SER A 117 0.82 10.56 -4.12
C SER A 117 2.32 10.32 -4.11
N ARG A 118 2.92 10.43 -5.27
CA ARG A 118 4.33 10.73 -5.39
C ARG A 118 4.50 12.25 -5.33
N GLN A 119 4.53 12.81 -4.14
CA GLN A 119 5.10 14.14 -4.01
C GLN A 119 6.56 14.08 -4.47
N ALA A 120 7.06 15.14 -5.08
CA ALA A 120 8.43 15.18 -5.58
C ALA A 120 9.40 14.73 -4.47
N GLY A 121 10.04 13.57 -4.66
CA GLY A 121 10.95 12.96 -3.69
C GLY A 121 10.31 12.03 -2.65
N GLY A 122 8.99 11.81 -2.64
CA GLY A 122 8.32 10.89 -1.72
C GLY A 122 8.06 9.50 -2.35
N SER A 123 8.14 8.46 -1.52
CA SER A 123 7.61 7.13 -1.88
C SER A 123 6.15 7.04 -1.46
N PRO A 124 5.29 6.35 -2.24
CA PRO A 124 3.95 6.03 -1.78
C PRO A 124 4.02 5.17 -0.51
N GLU A 125 3.20 5.52 0.48
CA GLU A 125 3.22 4.87 1.81
C GLU A 125 2.12 3.82 1.98
N LEU A 126 1.19 3.71 1.03
CA LEU A 126 0.18 2.66 1.01
C LEU A 126 0.67 1.50 0.14
N VAL A 127 0.62 0.29 0.66
CA VAL A 127 0.99 -0.93 -0.07
C VAL A 127 -0.21 -1.86 -0.17
N ASP A 128 -0.19 -2.74 -1.15
CA ASP A 128 -1.19 -3.79 -1.29
C ASP A 128 -1.18 -4.73 -0.08
N VAL A 129 -2.35 -5.01 0.50
CA VAL A 129 -2.47 -5.83 1.72
C VAL A 129 -1.97 -7.25 1.49
N LEU A 130 -2.23 -7.86 0.32
CA LEU A 130 -1.77 -9.23 0.07
C LEU A 130 -0.26 -9.30 -0.09
N GLU A 131 0.36 -8.30 -0.71
CA GLU A 131 1.82 -8.25 -0.81
C GLU A 131 2.51 -8.03 0.53
N PHE A 132 1.89 -7.23 1.42
CA PHE A 132 2.33 -7.14 2.82
C PHE A 132 2.23 -8.50 3.54
N LEU A 133 1.11 -9.20 3.40
CA LEU A 133 0.93 -10.52 4.02
C LEU A 133 1.89 -11.57 3.45
N ASP A 134 2.19 -11.52 2.15
CA ASP A 134 3.16 -12.42 1.52
C ASP A 134 4.59 -12.18 2.04
N ALA A 135 4.97 -10.92 2.28
CA ALA A 135 6.24 -10.60 2.94
C ALA A 135 6.27 -11.12 4.39
N CYS A 136 5.18 -10.96 5.14
CA CYS A 136 5.07 -11.54 6.49
C CYS A 136 5.18 -13.08 6.48
N GLN A 137 4.58 -13.74 5.48
CA GLN A 137 4.61 -15.21 5.33
C GLN A 137 6.04 -15.75 5.21
N SER A 138 6.96 -14.98 4.63
CA SER A 138 8.35 -15.40 4.46
C SER A 138 9.07 -15.61 5.79
N VAL A 139 8.64 -14.93 6.86
CA VAL A 139 9.25 -14.97 8.19
C VAL A 139 8.35 -15.68 9.21
N TYR A 140 7.06 -15.48 9.14
CA TYR A 140 6.06 -16.07 10.03
C TYR A 140 4.97 -16.80 9.22
N PRO A 141 5.22 -18.07 8.82
CA PRO A 141 4.37 -18.84 7.92
C PRO A 141 3.19 -19.52 8.65
N ASP A 142 2.30 -18.74 9.29
CA ASP A 142 1.03 -19.27 9.77
C ASP A 142 0.06 -19.46 8.60
N GLU A 143 0.18 -20.60 7.91
CA GLU A 143 -0.62 -20.90 6.71
C GLU A 143 -2.12 -20.84 6.97
N SER A 144 -2.58 -21.25 8.16
CA SER A 144 -4.00 -21.26 8.51
C SER A 144 -4.56 -19.84 8.64
N ALA A 145 -3.87 -18.97 9.36
CA ALA A 145 -4.26 -17.58 9.52
C ALA A 145 -4.18 -16.82 8.17
N LEU A 146 -3.12 -17.03 7.41
CA LEU A 146 -2.94 -16.40 6.10
C LEU A 146 -4.02 -16.82 5.09
N GLN A 147 -4.37 -18.11 5.07
CA GLN A 147 -5.47 -18.60 4.22
C GLN A 147 -6.80 -17.94 4.63
N THR A 148 -7.07 -17.86 5.93
CA THR A 148 -8.28 -17.21 6.45
C THR A 148 -8.33 -15.72 6.10
N LEU A 149 -7.17 -15.03 6.16
CA LEU A 149 -7.05 -13.62 5.76
C LEU A 149 -7.32 -13.43 4.27
N LYS A 150 -6.72 -14.26 3.41
CA LYS A 150 -6.94 -14.20 1.95
C LYS A 150 -8.40 -14.47 1.58
N GLU A 151 -9.03 -15.43 2.24
CA GLU A 151 -10.47 -15.72 2.07
C GLU A 151 -11.34 -14.56 2.59
N GLY A 152 -10.99 -13.99 3.74
CA GLY A 152 -11.66 -12.81 4.31
C GLY A 152 -11.57 -11.59 3.40
N MET A 153 -10.39 -11.34 2.82
CA MET A 153 -10.22 -10.31 1.79
C MET A 153 -11.14 -10.50 0.59
N GLY A 154 -11.22 -11.74 0.06
CA GLY A 154 -12.08 -12.06 -1.08
C GLY A 154 -13.59 -11.93 -0.79
N LYS A 155 -13.99 -11.95 0.50
CA LYS A 155 -15.36 -11.64 0.92
C LYS A 155 -15.56 -10.13 1.12
N LEU A 156 -14.58 -9.46 1.71
CA LEU A 156 -14.61 -8.02 1.96
C LEU A 156 -14.59 -7.23 0.64
N VAL A 157 -13.68 -7.53 -0.26
CA VAL A 157 -13.60 -6.91 -1.60
C VAL A 157 -14.44 -7.72 -2.57
N THR A 158 -15.69 -7.31 -2.75
CA THR A 158 -16.68 -8.05 -3.54
C THR A 158 -16.62 -7.75 -5.03
N ASP A 159 -16.01 -6.62 -5.38
CA ASP A 159 -15.78 -6.22 -6.77
C ASP A 159 -14.61 -5.26 -6.86
N GLN A 160 -13.86 -5.31 -7.95
CA GLN A 160 -12.75 -4.40 -8.19
C GLN A 160 -12.34 -4.35 -9.67
N TRP A 161 -11.78 -3.22 -10.05
CA TRP A 161 -11.12 -3.06 -11.32
C TRP A 161 -9.86 -2.19 -11.16
N ALA A 162 -8.80 -2.57 -11.85
CA ALA A 162 -7.53 -1.84 -11.81
C ALA A 162 -6.82 -1.92 -13.17
N LYS A 163 -6.10 -0.86 -13.51
CA LYS A 163 -5.32 -0.76 -14.74
C LYS A 163 -4.03 0.03 -14.53
N GLY A 164 -2.99 -0.34 -15.25
CA GLY A 164 -1.72 0.40 -15.25
C GLY A 164 -0.75 0.01 -14.13
N TYR A 165 -1.02 -1.09 -13.44
CA TYR A 165 -0.15 -1.64 -12.39
C TYR A 165 0.61 -2.87 -12.90
N PRO A 166 1.81 -3.16 -12.34
CA PRO A 166 2.63 -4.30 -12.73
C PRO A 166 2.08 -5.67 -12.30
N GLY A 167 0.97 -5.70 -11.57
CA GLY A 167 0.30 -6.89 -11.06
C GLY A 167 -1.19 -6.71 -10.98
N ASN A 168 -1.86 -7.59 -10.24
CA ASN A 168 -3.27 -7.47 -9.94
C ASN A 168 -3.43 -6.98 -8.51
N PRO A 169 -3.78 -5.70 -8.28
CA PRO A 169 -4.05 -5.20 -6.94
C PRO A 169 -5.12 -6.03 -6.24
N SER A 170 -4.99 -6.19 -4.92
CA SER A 170 -6.02 -6.89 -4.12
C SER A 170 -7.28 -6.04 -3.88
N GLY A 171 -7.22 -4.76 -4.24
CA GLY A 171 -8.31 -3.81 -4.02
C GLY A 171 -8.31 -3.15 -2.66
N LEU A 172 -7.37 -3.50 -1.78
CA LEU A 172 -7.24 -2.94 -0.45
C LEU A 172 -5.78 -2.67 -0.14
N THR A 173 -5.50 -1.50 0.43
CA THR A 173 -4.15 -1.09 0.83
C THR A 173 -4.01 -0.97 2.34
N ILE A 174 -2.77 -0.92 2.80
CA ILE A 174 -2.41 -0.67 4.19
C ILE A 174 -1.22 0.28 4.25
N TYR A 175 -1.16 1.13 5.26
CA TYR A 175 -0.01 2.00 5.49
C TYR A 175 1.22 1.18 5.88
N LEU A 176 2.30 1.33 5.14
CA LEU A 176 3.60 0.76 5.45
C LEU A 176 4.69 1.80 5.11
N PRO A 177 5.37 2.36 6.13
CA PRO A 177 6.32 3.45 5.90
C PRO A 177 7.48 3.04 4.99
N SER A 178 8.07 4.03 4.34
CA SER A 178 9.25 3.88 3.48
C SER A 178 10.46 4.54 4.12
N GLY A 179 11.62 3.88 4.05
CA GLY A 179 12.90 4.45 4.53
C GLY A 179 13.35 5.73 3.79
N SER A 180 12.75 6.02 2.63
CA SER A 180 13.01 7.26 1.89
C SER A 180 12.09 8.42 2.28
N ASN A 181 11.14 8.21 3.20
CA ASN A 181 10.23 9.26 3.63
C ASN A 181 10.92 10.25 4.58
N PRO A 182 11.13 11.51 4.17
CA PRO A 182 11.76 12.51 5.04
C PRO A 182 10.85 12.98 6.19
N TYR A 183 9.54 12.68 6.10
CA TYR A 183 8.51 13.05 7.09
C TYR A 183 8.05 11.87 7.94
N LEU A 184 8.83 10.78 7.96
CA LEU A 184 8.45 9.53 8.61
C LEU A 184 7.92 9.72 10.05
N SER A 185 8.57 10.57 10.84
CA SER A 185 8.18 10.82 12.24
C SER A 185 6.82 11.52 12.34
N GLU A 186 6.57 12.52 11.49
CA GLU A 186 5.30 13.27 11.46
C GLU A 186 4.16 12.39 10.94
N ASP A 187 4.43 11.55 9.96
CA ASP A 187 3.44 10.63 9.39
C ASP A 187 3.04 9.55 10.40
N LEU A 188 3.99 9.03 11.20
CA LEU A 188 3.69 8.08 12.28
C LEU A 188 2.86 8.71 13.38
N GLU A 189 3.17 9.95 13.81
CA GLU A 189 2.33 10.69 14.77
C GLU A 189 0.91 10.86 14.25
N THR A 190 0.75 11.16 12.96
CA THR A 190 -0.55 11.26 12.31
C THR A 190 -1.24 9.90 12.25
N TYR A 191 -0.53 8.85 11.86
CA TYR A 191 -1.05 7.48 11.80
C TYR A 191 -1.54 6.99 13.16
N ASP A 192 -0.85 7.34 14.24
CA ASP A 192 -1.24 7.03 15.60
C ASP A 192 -2.63 7.55 15.99
N THR A 193 -3.09 8.62 15.33
CA THR A 193 -4.42 9.17 15.57
C THR A 193 -5.55 8.37 14.94
N THR A 194 -5.26 7.46 14.01
CA THR A 194 -6.29 6.67 13.31
C THR A 194 -7.00 5.70 14.23
N GLY A 195 -6.33 5.23 15.29
CA GLY A 195 -6.88 4.23 16.21
C GLY A 195 -6.99 2.82 15.60
N PHE A 196 -6.50 2.62 14.38
CA PHE A 196 -6.47 1.32 13.73
C PHE A 196 -5.66 0.29 14.54
N CYS A 197 -5.91 -0.97 14.35
CA CYS A 197 -5.28 -2.16 14.92
C CYS A 197 -4.00 -1.93 15.74
N SER A 198 -4.08 -2.01 17.08
CA SER A 198 -2.95 -1.69 17.97
C SER A 198 -1.72 -2.59 17.75
N ALA A 199 -1.92 -3.87 17.36
CA ALA A 199 -0.84 -4.78 17.04
C ALA A 199 -0.08 -4.33 15.78
N TYR A 200 -0.83 -3.86 14.77
CA TYR A 200 -0.23 -3.34 13.54
C TYR A 200 0.54 -2.03 13.78
N ARG A 201 0.00 -1.13 14.61
CA ARG A 201 0.72 0.08 15.03
C ARG A 201 2.06 -0.23 15.67
N GLN A 202 2.09 -1.17 16.62
CA GLN A 202 3.34 -1.60 17.25
C GLN A 202 4.33 -2.18 16.23
N LEU A 203 3.83 -2.89 15.21
CA LEU A 203 4.66 -3.41 14.13
C LEU A 203 5.23 -2.27 13.29
N THR A 204 4.40 -1.30 12.87
CA THR A 204 4.84 -0.15 12.05
C THR A 204 5.79 0.76 12.81
N ASP A 205 5.57 1.01 14.12
CA ASP A 205 6.49 1.77 14.96
C ASP A 205 7.86 1.09 15.07
N GLY A 206 7.86 -0.23 15.30
CA GLY A 206 9.09 -1.02 15.35
C GLY A 206 9.81 -1.06 14.01
N TYR A 207 9.06 -1.17 12.90
CA TYR A 207 9.62 -1.14 11.56
C TYR A 207 10.21 0.24 11.22
N ALA A 208 9.53 1.32 11.55
CA ALA A 208 10.04 2.67 11.37
C ALA A 208 11.31 2.93 12.22
N ALA A 209 11.32 2.45 13.46
CA ALA A 209 12.53 2.52 14.30
C ALA A 209 13.69 1.70 13.70
N TYR A 210 13.39 0.57 13.05
CA TYR A 210 14.40 -0.20 12.31
C TYR A 210 14.93 0.57 11.11
N LEU A 211 14.07 1.22 10.31
CA LEU A 211 14.46 2.05 9.17
C LEU A 211 15.29 3.27 9.56
N ALA A 212 15.02 3.85 10.73
CA ALA A 212 15.74 5.01 11.26
C ALA A 212 17.11 4.67 11.88
N ARG A 213 17.48 3.39 11.99
CA ARG A 213 18.81 3.02 12.49
C ARG A 213 19.88 3.52 11.53
N GLU A 214 20.92 4.14 12.05
CA GLU A 214 22.12 4.38 11.27
C GLU A 214 22.66 3.03 10.78
N SER A 215 22.69 2.83 9.48
CA SER A 215 23.34 1.66 8.90
C SER A 215 24.84 1.81 9.16
N GLY A 216 25.45 0.85 9.82
CA GLY A 216 26.91 0.77 9.94
C GLY A 216 27.61 0.43 8.61
N VAL A 217 26.86 0.49 7.49
CA VAL A 217 27.33 0.18 6.15
C VAL A 217 28.32 1.26 5.70
N GLU A 218 29.57 0.87 5.52
CA GLU A 218 30.57 1.72 4.88
C GLU A 218 30.42 1.68 3.36
N TRP A 219 30.03 2.81 2.80
CA TRP A 219 29.98 3.00 1.37
C TRP A 219 31.41 3.11 0.81
N GLY A 220 31.74 2.21 -0.11
CA GLY A 220 33.00 2.29 -0.84
C GLY A 220 32.96 3.33 -1.97
N ASN A 221 33.69 3.06 -3.05
CA ASN A 221 33.76 3.99 -4.18
C ASN A 221 32.42 4.08 -4.93
N ILE A 222 32.04 5.31 -5.27
CA ILE A 222 30.92 5.59 -6.18
C ILE A 222 31.50 5.97 -7.53
N ASN A 223 31.25 5.16 -8.55
CA ASN A 223 31.73 5.38 -9.91
C ASN A 223 30.55 5.67 -10.84
N ALA A 224 30.50 6.85 -11.44
CA ALA A 224 29.55 7.19 -12.47
C ALA A 224 30.17 6.93 -13.85
N HIS A 225 29.48 6.15 -14.68
CA HIS A 225 29.90 5.79 -16.02
C HIS A 225 29.22 6.65 -17.08
N LYS A 226 29.86 6.80 -18.25
CA LYS A 226 29.35 7.63 -19.36
C LYS A 226 28.06 7.09 -19.99
N ASP A 227 27.74 5.82 -19.77
CA ASP A 227 26.52 5.16 -20.22
C ASP A 227 25.31 5.40 -19.28
N GLY A 228 25.51 6.20 -18.23
CA GLY A 228 24.47 6.52 -17.25
C GLY A 228 24.38 5.53 -16.09
N THR A 229 25.25 4.51 -16.04
CA THR A 229 25.30 3.61 -14.89
C THR A 229 26.06 4.23 -13.72
N VAL A 230 25.61 3.95 -12.51
CA VAL A 230 26.30 4.31 -11.25
C VAL A 230 26.61 3.00 -10.52
N GLU A 231 27.87 2.78 -10.25
CA GLU A 231 28.37 1.63 -9.51
C GLU A 231 28.73 2.07 -8.08
N ILE A 232 28.16 1.39 -7.09
CA ILE A 232 28.43 1.63 -5.68
C ILE A 232 28.99 0.36 -5.06
N SER A 233 30.16 0.45 -4.43
CA SER A 233 30.75 -0.70 -3.77
C SER A 233 30.31 -0.73 -2.31
N ILE A 234 29.88 -1.90 -1.86
CA ILE A 234 29.49 -2.18 -0.46
C ILE A 234 30.29 -3.43 -0.03
N ALA A 235 30.73 -3.47 1.22
CA ALA A 235 31.40 -4.63 1.76
C ALA A 235 30.44 -5.85 1.72
N PRO A 236 30.89 -7.07 1.34
CA PRO A 236 30.02 -8.23 1.21
C PRO A 236 29.25 -8.58 2.50
N GLU A 237 29.86 -8.34 3.66
CA GLU A 237 29.26 -8.52 4.98
C GLU A 237 28.11 -7.58 5.26
N ASP A 238 28.09 -6.39 4.65
CA ASP A 238 27.08 -5.35 4.87
C ASP A 238 25.90 -5.49 3.91
N VAL A 239 26.00 -6.32 2.85
CA VAL A 239 24.95 -6.45 1.81
C VAL A 239 23.62 -6.89 2.41
N SER A 240 23.64 -7.75 3.45
CA SER A 240 22.44 -8.22 4.12
C SER A 240 21.67 -7.11 4.86
N ASP A 241 22.35 -6.02 5.22
CA ASP A 241 21.80 -4.92 6.02
C ASP A 241 21.29 -3.76 5.16
N VAL A 242 21.55 -3.83 3.84
CA VAL A 242 21.01 -2.85 2.88
C VAL A 242 19.60 -3.25 2.45
N THR A 243 18.61 -2.49 2.92
CA THR A 243 17.19 -2.69 2.55
C THR A 243 16.77 -1.88 1.32
N GLY A 244 17.56 -0.86 0.93
CA GLY A 244 17.34 -0.06 -0.26
C GLY A 244 18.49 0.88 -0.54
N ALA A 245 18.71 1.21 -1.80
CA ALA A 245 19.66 2.21 -2.22
C ALA A 245 18.97 3.21 -3.15
N TYR A 246 19.15 4.51 -2.86
CA TYR A 246 18.54 5.58 -3.62
C TYR A 246 19.62 6.46 -4.24
N LEU A 247 19.45 6.77 -5.53
CA LEU A 247 20.28 7.74 -6.22
C LEU A 247 19.46 9.00 -6.47
N ALA A 248 19.84 10.11 -5.84
CA ALA A 248 19.30 11.42 -6.14
C ALA A 248 20.24 12.14 -7.12
N VAL A 249 19.72 12.55 -8.27
CA VAL A 249 20.47 13.34 -9.26
C VAL A 249 19.95 14.78 -9.19
N PHE A 250 20.81 15.67 -8.73
CA PHE A 250 20.49 17.09 -8.64
C PHE A 250 21.04 17.80 -9.88
N CYS A 251 20.18 18.50 -10.61
CA CYS A 251 20.59 19.35 -11.72
C CYS A 251 20.66 20.81 -11.27
N PRO A 252 21.75 21.55 -11.51
CA PRO A 252 21.78 22.97 -11.26
C PRO A 252 20.82 23.68 -12.21
N VAL A 253 19.98 24.56 -11.68
CA VAL A 253 19.06 25.38 -12.47
C VAL A 253 19.45 26.84 -12.31
N GLY A 254 20.04 27.42 -13.36
CA GLY A 254 20.54 28.80 -13.34
C GLY A 254 21.92 28.96 -12.69
N ASP A 255 22.34 30.22 -12.57
CA ASP A 255 23.66 30.59 -12.02
C ASP A 255 23.61 30.91 -10.51
N ASP A 256 22.51 30.62 -9.83
CA ASP A 256 22.29 30.96 -8.41
C ASP A 256 22.80 29.89 -7.44
N GLY A 257 23.34 28.79 -7.94
CA GLY A 257 23.87 27.68 -7.14
C GLY A 257 22.82 26.79 -6.48
N ASN A 258 21.54 26.95 -6.85
CA ASN A 258 20.45 26.10 -6.37
C ASN A 258 20.36 24.79 -7.18
N TYR A 259 20.02 23.71 -6.50
CA TYR A 259 19.80 22.38 -7.10
C TYR A 259 18.35 21.98 -6.91
N TYR A 260 17.75 21.40 -7.95
CA TYR A 260 16.39 20.89 -7.92
C TYR A 260 16.40 19.39 -8.31
N LEU A 261 15.51 18.60 -7.68
CA LEU A 261 15.28 17.20 -7.99
C LEU A 261 14.48 17.05 -9.28
#